data_caf21cc3a0d4b4868072f810a21f09a5
#
_entry.id   caf21cc3a0d4b4868072f810a21f09a5
#
_cell.length_a   1.000
_cell.length_b   1.000
_cell.length_c   1.000
_cell.angle_alpha   90.00
_cell.angle_beta   90.00
_cell.angle_gamma   90.00
#
_symmetry.space_group_name_H-M   'P 1'
#
loop_
_entity.id
_entity.type
_entity.pdbx_description
1 polymer ?
#
loop_
_entity_poly.entity_id
_entity_poly.type
_entity_poly.pdbx_seq_one_letter_code
_entity_poly.pdbx_strand_id
1 'polypeptide(L)'
;MLNRIGVLRGIFLFAAIAGLSAAQTGPSATQPITAGGRFEWAITSTISLPSFGGGVVSSGFGMATGKPSEYGVNLRGFGKRFGLRLTGVATSNTMEAGLGGLWGEDPRYQRAAGQPFGSRIGHVLKMTFMAPNRDGGIKPAYARYAAIGGSNVISNTWRPDSDATVDHTVLRVGLGFLGRMTSNTFFEFWPDVKDRFFH
;
A
#
# COMPACT_ATOMS: atom_id res chain seq x y z
N MET A 1 -22.62 -19.00 25.28
CA MET A 1 -22.34 -17.57 25.63
C MET A 1 -21.18 -17.10 24.77
N LEU A 2 -21.44 -16.49 23.60
CA LEU A 2 -20.41 -15.89 22.75
C LEU A 2 -19.87 -14.64 23.45
N ASN A 3 -18.56 -14.59 23.59
CA ASN A 3 -17.79 -13.62 24.36
C ASN A 3 -17.95 -12.20 23.75
N ARG A 4 -18.84 -11.39 24.33
CA ARG A 4 -19.09 -9.99 23.95
C ARG A 4 -17.83 -9.12 23.93
N ILE A 5 -16.79 -9.51 24.64
CA ILE A 5 -15.50 -8.80 24.73
C ILE A 5 -14.71 -8.91 23.41
N GLY A 6 -14.80 -10.03 22.68
CA GLY A 6 -14.12 -10.23 21.40
C GLY A 6 -14.70 -9.37 20.28
N VAL A 7 -16.02 -9.17 20.30
CA VAL A 7 -16.73 -8.34 19.28
C VAL A 7 -16.42 -6.87 19.49
N LEU A 8 -16.39 -6.37 20.72
CA LEU A 8 -16.02 -4.97 21.00
C LEU A 8 -14.57 -4.66 20.59
N ARG A 9 -13.62 -5.57 20.85
CA ARG A 9 -12.21 -5.39 20.45
C ARG A 9 -12.06 -5.36 18.92
N GLY A 10 -12.82 -6.17 18.19
CA GLY A 10 -12.85 -6.15 16.71
C GLY A 10 -13.40 -4.83 16.15
N ILE A 11 -14.45 -4.28 16.78
CA ILE A 11 -15.08 -3.01 16.36
C ILE A 11 -14.13 -1.82 16.62
N PHE A 12 -13.42 -1.80 17.75
CA PHE A 12 -12.45 -0.74 18.04
C PHE A 12 -11.24 -0.78 17.08
N LEU A 13 -10.77 -1.95 16.70
CA LEU A 13 -9.69 -2.08 15.71
C LEU A 13 -10.14 -1.61 14.32
N PHE A 14 -11.37 -1.93 13.91
CA PHE A 14 -11.94 -1.47 12.63
C PHE A 14 -12.18 0.03 12.61
N ALA A 15 -12.64 0.63 13.70
CA ALA A 15 -12.84 2.07 13.82
C ALA A 15 -11.51 2.85 13.79
N ALA A 16 -10.45 2.31 14.42
CA ALA A 16 -9.11 2.91 14.35
C ALA A 16 -8.51 2.87 12.93
N ILE A 17 -8.73 1.79 12.18
CA ILE A 17 -8.28 1.66 10.78
C ILE A 17 -9.06 2.60 9.86
N ALA A 18 -10.36 2.78 10.07
CA ALA A 18 -11.18 3.73 9.32
C ALA A 18 -10.77 5.19 9.57
N GLY A 19 -10.38 5.53 10.81
CA GLY A 19 -9.88 6.85 11.17
C GLY A 19 -8.54 7.19 10.50
N LEU A 20 -7.64 6.21 10.37
CA LEU A 20 -6.35 6.38 9.69
C LEU A 20 -6.48 6.54 8.17
N SER A 21 -7.53 5.95 7.56
CA SER A 21 -7.81 6.15 6.13
C SER A 21 -8.32 7.57 5.82
N ALA A 22 -8.97 8.24 6.76
CA ALA A 22 -9.41 9.63 6.61
C ALA A 22 -8.23 10.63 6.66
N ALA A 23 -7.13 10.28 7.31
CA ALA A 23 -5.95 11.14 7.40
C ALA A 23 -5.21 11.30 6.05
N GLN A 24 -5.46 10.44 5.07
CA GLN A 24 -4.86 10.58 3.72
C GLN A 24 -5.65 11.52 2.79
N THR A 25 -6.82 12.00 3.20
CA THR A 25 -7.53 13.12 2.57
C THR A 25 -7.07 14.48 3.12
N GLY A 26 -5.89 14.53 3.76
CA GLY A 26 -5.26 15.73 4.28
C GLY A 26 -4.94 16.78 3.23
N PRO A 27 -4.50 17.98 3.63
CA PRO A 27 -4.62 19.23 2.91
C PRO A 27 -4.13 19.14 1.47
N SER A 28 -4.86 19.84 0.60
CA SER A 28 -4.64 20.00 -0.84
C SER A 28 -3.18 19.81 -1.24
N ALA A 29 -2.94 18.89 -2.18
CA ALA A 29 -1.65 18.57 -2.76
C ALA A 29 -0.91 19.75 -3.45
N THR A 30 -1.29 20.98 -3.17
CA THR A 30 -0.67 22.22 -3.61
C THR A 30 0.57 22.61 -2.79
N GLN A 31 0.76 22.01 -1.61
CA GLN A 31 1.97 22.28 -0.83
C GLN A 31 2.97 21.12 -0.91
N PRO A 32 4.28 21.41 -1.13
CA PRO A 32 5.32 20.39 -1.11
C PRO A 32 5.29 19.60 0.19
N ILE A 33 5.42 18.29 0.09
CA ILE A 33 5.42 17.41 1.27
C ILE A 33 6.65 17.66 2.13
N THR A 34 6.45 17.88 3.42
CA THR A 34 7.53 18.05 4.41
C THR A 34 8.17 16.71 4.78
N ALA A 35 9.33 16.72 5.44
CA ALA A 35 9.96 15.49 5.96
C ALA A 35 9.06 14.74 6.95
N GLY A 36 8.38 15.46 7.86
CA GLY A 36 7.39 14.88 8.77
C GLY A 36 6.21 14.26 8.03
N GLY A 37 5.69 14.95 7.00
CA GLY A 37 4.60 14.42 6.17
C GLY A 37 5.00 13.17 5.37
N ARG A 38 6.27 13.03 4.98
CA ARG A 38 6.80 11.81 4.35
C ARG A 38 6.82 10.64 5.32
N PHE A 39 7.25 10.87 6.54
CA PHE A 39 7.25 9.86 7.58
C PHE A 39 5.83 9.40 7.93
N GLU A 40 4.92 10.34 8.13
CA GLU A 40 3.50 10.07 8.35
C GLU A 40 2.89 9.28 7.18
N TRP A 41 3.18 9.71 5.94
CA TRP A 41 2.73 8.99 4.74
C TRP A 41 3.25 7.54 4.71
N ALA A 42 4.52 7.30 5.03
CA ALA A 42 5.10 5.96 5.02
C ALA A 42 4.40 5.04 6.03
N ILE A 43 4.10 5.53 7.24
CA ILE A 43 3.36 4.79 8.26
C ILE A 43 1.91 4.55 7.81
N THR A 44 1.18 5.62 7.48
CA THR A 44 -0.24 5.54 7.17
C THR A 44 -0.52 4.71 5.92
N SER A 45 0.34 4.78 4.90
CA SER A 45 0.24 3.94 3.70
C SER A 45 0.51 2.46 4.01
N THR A 46 1.41 2.16 4.95
CA THR A 46 1.70 0.79 5.36
C THR A 46 0.52 0.14 6.08
N ILE A 47 -0.14 0.88 6.98
CA ILE A 47 -1.28 0.40 7.78
C ILE A 47 -2.64 0.80 7.21
N SER A 48 -2.69 1.23 5.95
CA SER A 48 -3.93 1.61 5.26
C SER A 48 -4.87 0.43 5.01
N LEU A 49 -6.16 0.72 4.85
CA LEU A 49 -7.17 -0.30 4.53
C LEU A 49 -6.83 -1.11 3.26
N PRO A 50 -6.39 -0.49 2.13
CA PRO A 50 -5.93 -1.25 0.96
C PRO A 50 -4.73 -2.14 1.25
N SER A 51 -3.78 -1.69 2.07
CA SER A 51 -2.60 -2.48 2.45
C SER A 51 -2.98 -3.71 3.28
N PHE A 52 -3.84 -3.52 4.28
CA PHE A 52 -4.34 -4.63 5.11
C PHE A 52 -5.21 -5.60 4.29
N GLY A 53 -6.16 -5.11 3.50
CA GLY A 53 -7.00 -5.92 2.63
C GLY A 53 -6.17 -6.75 1.64
N GLY A 54 -5.21 -6.12 0.97
CA GLY A 54 -4.26 -6.81 0.11
C GLY A 54 -3.40 -7.83 0.87
N GLY A 55 -3.08 -7.56 2.14
CA GLY A 55 -2.39 -8.48 3.04
C GLY A 55 -3.22 -9.73 3.35
N VAL A 56 -4.48 -9.55 3.69
CA VAL A 56 -5.41 -10.65 3.96
C VAL A 56 -5.59 -11.52 2.71
N VAL A 57 -5.87 -10.89 1.55
CA VAL A 57 -6.07 -11.61 0.28
C VAL A 57 -4.80 -12.39 -0.12
N SER A 58 -3.63 -11.74 -0.14
CA SER A 58 -2.40 -12.41 -0.55
C SER A 58 -1.97 -13.52 0.41
N SER A 59 -2.15 -13.33 1.72
CA SER A 59 -1.80 -14.34 2.72
C SER A 59 -2.80 -15.50 2.72
N GLY A 60 -4.10 -15.22 2.51
CA GLY A 60 -5.13 -16.23 2.32
C GLY A 60 -4.90 -17.08 1.08
N PHE A 61 -4.53 -16.45 -0.05
CA PHE A 61 -4.18 -17.15 -1.28
C PHE A 61 -2.93 -18.03 -1.09
N GLY A 62 -1.88 -17.51 -0.45
CA GLY A 62 -0.68 -18.28 -0.13
C GLY A 62 -0.99 -19.46 0.80
N MET A 63 -1.91 -19.31 1.75
CA MET A 63 -2.37 -20.40 2.61
C MET A 63 -3.17 -21.45 1.80
N ALA A 64 -4.09 -21.03 0.93
CA ALA A 64 -4.91 -21.91 0.12
C ALA A 64 -4.08 -22.72 -0.89
N THR A 65 -3.01 -22.14 -1.45
CA THR A 65 -2.09 -22.80 -2.39
C THR A 65 -0.98 -23.59 -1.69
N GLY A 66 -0.83 -23.44 -0.37
CA GLY A 66 0.25 -24.07 0.39
C GLY A 66 1.65 -23.52 0.07
N LYS A 67 1.76 -22.36 -0.56
CA LYS A 67 3.05 -21.78 -1.01
C LYS A 67 3.39 -20.49 -0.24
N PRO A 68 4.66 -20.26 0.10
CA PRO A 68 5.72 -21.27 0.23
C PRO A 68 5.36 -22.33 1.30
N SER A 69 5.76 -23.59 1.07
CA SER A 69 5.40 -24.73 1.96
C SER A 69 5.95 -24.58 3.38
N GLU A 70 7.05 -23.88 3.55
CA GLU A 70 7.75 -23.63 4.81
C GLU A 70 6.90 -22.83 5.82
N TYR A 71 5.86 -22.14 5.36
CA TYR A 71 4.98 -21.41 6.27
C TYR A 71 3.79 -22.25 6.76
N GLY A 72 3.50 -23.37 6.08
CA GLY A 72 2.36 -24.22 6.40
C GLY A 72 1.00 -23.62 6.00
N VAL A 73 -0.06 -24.40 6.14
CA VAL A 73 -1.45 -24.05 5.74
C VAL A 73 -2.35 -23.82 6.97
N ASN A 74 -1.83 -23.24 8.02
CA ASN A 74 -2.52 -22.96 9.28
C ASN A 74 -2.50 -21.46 9.62
N LEU A 75 -3.18 -21.07 10.69
CA LEU A 75 -3.27 -19.69 11.13
C LEU A 75 -1.90 -19.04 11.42
N ARG A 76 -0.95 -19.83 11.95
CA ARG A 76 0.43 -19.37 12.16
C ARG A 76 1.12 -19.06 10.83
N GLY A 77 0.93 -19.91 9.83
CA GLY A 77 1.43 -19.71 8.47
C GLY A 77 0.81 -18.50 7.78
N PHE A 78 -0.49 -18.27 8.00
CA PHE A 78 -1.15 -17.03 7.56
C PHE A 78 -0.52 -15.80 8.20
N GLY A 79 -0.38 -15.79 9.52
CA GLY A 79 0.23 -14.66 10.25
C GLY A 79 1.66 -14.38 9.82
N LYS A 80 2.45 -15.43 9.53
CA LYS A 80 3.82 -15.30 9.02
C LYS A 80 3.85 -14.64 7.63
N ARG A 81 3.01 -15.09 6.69
CA ARG A 81 2.89 -14.47 5.35
C ARG A 81 2.45 -13.02 5.44
N PHE A 82 1.44 -12.74 6.26
CA PHE A 82 0.91 -11.39 6.47
C PHE A 82 1.97 -10.45 7.06
N GLY A 83 2.66 -10.88 8.13
CA GLY A 83 3.71 -10.09 8.76
C GLY A 83 4.87 -9.79 7.81
N LEU A 84 5.39 -10.80 7.11
CA LEU A 84 6.49 -10.62 6.15
C LEU A 84 6.09 -9.72 4.97
N ARG A 85 4.84 -9.83 4.49
CA ARG A 85 4.33 -8.91 3.49
C ARG A 85 4.27 -7.47 4.04
N LEU A 86 3.74 -7.29 5.24
CA LEU A 86 3.65 -5.96 5.86
C LEU A 86 5.04 -5.34 6.06
N THR A 87 6.04 -6.13 6.47
CA THR A 87 7.45 -5.70 6.55
C THR A 87 7.96 -5.24 5.17
N GLY A 88 7.68 -6.00 4.11
CA GLY A 88 8.05 -5.60 2.75
C GLY A 88 7.39 -4.29 2.30
N VAL A 89 6.11 -4.09 2.62
CA VAL A 89 5.38 -2.84 2.33
C VAL A 89 5.98 -1.68 3.14
N ALA A 90 6.26 -1.87 4.42
CA ALA A 90 6.89 -0.86 5.27
C ALA A 90 8.27 -0.45 4.72
N THR A 91 9.09 -1.43 4.34
CA THR A 91 10.40 -1.19 3.72
C THR A 91 10.26 -0.38 2.43
N SER A 92 9.34 -0.78 1.54
CA SER A 92 9.08 -0.06 0.29
C SER A 92 8.63 1.38 0.53
N ASN A 93 7.63 1.60 1.40
CA ASN A 93 7.12 2.94 1.68
C ASN A 93 8.18 3.84 2.35
N THR A 94 9.01 3.29 3.23
CA THR A 94 10.13 4.03 3.84
C THR A 94 11.17 4.41 2.80
N MET A 95 11.53 3.50 1.90
CA MET A 95 12.45 3.79 0.80
C MET A 95 11.86 4.84 -0.16
N GLU A 96 10.58 4.73 -0.55
CA GLU A 96 9.93 5.72 -1.41
C GLU A 96 9.89 7.11 -0.75
N ALA A 97 9.57 7.18 0.55
CA ALA A 97 9.58 8.43 1.31
C ALA A 97 10.97 9.07 1.38
N GLY A 98 12.00 8.28 1.65
CA GLY A 98 13.39 8.73 1.75
C GLY A 98 13.94 9.18 0.39
N LEU A 99 13.90 8.32 -0.62
CA LEU A 99 14.39 8.62 -1.96
C LEU A 99 13.61 9.78 -2.60
N GLY A 100 12.27 9.79 -2.42
CA GLY A 100 11.43 10.89 -2.88
C GLY A 100 11.80 12.22 -2.20
N GLY A 101 12.26 12.19 -0.95
CA GLY A 101 12.81 13.36 -0.26
C GLY A 101 14.05 13.92 -0.95
N LEU A 102 14.96 13.04 -1.39
CA LEU A 102 16.17 13.41 -2.10
C LEU A 102 15.87 13.92 -3.52
N TRP A 103 15.00 13.25 -4.26
CA TRP A 103 14.72 13.54 -5.66
C TRP A 103 13.58 14.55 -5.87
N GLY A 104 12.89 14.94 -4.79
CA GLY A 104 11.80 15.91 -4.83
C GLY A 104 10.47 15.32 -5.25
N GLU A 105 10.33 14.00 -5.30
CA GLU A 105 9.07 13.32 -5.65
C GLU A 105 8.11 13.31 -4.46
N ASP A 106 6.81 13.51 -4.74
CA ASP A 106 5.76 13.38 -3.73
C ASP A 106 5.09 11.99 -3.86
N PRO A 107 5.16 11.13 -2.84
CA PRO A 107 4.60 9.79 -2.90
C PRO A 107 3.07 9.76 -2.76
N ARG A 108 2.43 10.88 -2.34
CA ARG A 108 0.99 10.96 -2.09
C ARG A 108 0.20 10.83 -3.39
N TYR A 109 -0.91 10.09 -3.32
CA TYR A 109 -1.87 10.04 -4.43
C TYR A 109 -2.74 11.30 -4.42
N GLN A 110 -2.86 11.93 -5.59
CA GLN A 110 -3.72 13.09 -5.80
C GLN A 110 -4.94 12.67 -6.63
N ARG A 111 -6.15 12.85 -6.07
CA ARG A 111 -7.40 12.47 -6.75
C ARG A 111 -7.70 13.38 -7.95
N ALA A 112 -8.30 12.79 -8.99
CA ALA A 112 -8.90 13.51 -10.10
C ALA A 112 -10.41 13.75 -9.87
N ALA A 113 -10.78 14.21 -8.67
CA ALA A 113 -12.18 14.43 -8.30
C ALA A 113 -12.91 15.32 -9.31
N GLY A 114 -14.17 15.03 -9.59
CA GLY A 114 -14.99 15.81 -10.54
C GLY A 114 -14.75 15.49 -12.02
N GLN A 115 -13.76 14.66 -12.35
CA GLN A 115 -13.52 14.22 -13.73
C GLN A 115 -14.43 13.04 -14.09
N PRO A 116 -14.72 12.82 -15.42
CA PRO A 116 -15.42 11.64 -15.88
C PRO A 116 -14.71 10.35 -15.48
N PHE A 117 -15.48 9.26 -15.27
CA PHE A 117 -14.96 7.96 -14.79
C PHE A 117 -13.74 7.45 -15.58
N GLY A 118 -13.81 7.49 -16.93
CA GLY A 118 -12.69 7.05 -17.80
C GLY A 118 -11.42 7.86 -17.57
N SER A 119 -11.53 9.18 -17.42
CA SER A 119 -10.39 10.07 -17.12
C SER A 119 -9.77 9.75 -15.77
N ARG A 120 -10.58 9.41 -14.77
CA ARG A 120 -10.12 9.03 -13.43
C ARG A 120 -9.36 7.70 -13.46
N ILE A 121 -9.83 6.72 -14.23
CA ILE A 121 -9.08 5.46 -14.45
C ILE A 121 -7.74 5.74 -15.12
N GLY A 122 -7.72 6.55 -16.18
CA GLY A 122 -6.47 6.98 -16.81
C GLY A 122 -5.53 7.70 -15.85
N HIS A 123 -6.08 8.54 -14.96
CA HIS A 123 -5.31 9.21 -13.92
C HIS A 123 -4.71 8.22 -12.90
N VAL A 124 -5.48 7.23 -12.44
CA VAL A 124 -4.97 6.15 -11.55
C VAL A 124 -3.78 5.44 -12.19
N LEU A 125 -3.91 5.04 -13.46
CA LEU A 125 -2.82 4.40 -14.19
C LEU A 125 -1.61 5.32 -14.29
N LYS A 126 -1.80 6.57 -14.72
CA LYS A 126 -0.74 7.57 -14.79
C LYS A 126 -0.02 7.73 -13.46
N MET A 127 -0.77 7.96 -12.37
CA MET A 127 -0.20 8.19 -11.02
C MET A 127 0.37 6.93 -10.36
N THR A 128 0.17 5.76 -10.95
CA THR A 128 0.87 4.53 -10.53
C THR A 128 2.34 4.57 -10.94
N PHE A 129 2.63 5.12 -12.14
CA PHE A 129 3.98 5.18 -12.71
C PHE A 129 4.60 6.58 -12.68
N MET A 130 3.83 7.60 -12.40
CA MET A 130 4.29 8.98 -12.33
C MET A 130 4.07 9.54 -10.93
N ALA A 131 4.81 10.58 -10.58
CA ALA A 131 4.67 11.30 -9.31
C ALA A 131 4.79 12.81 -9.52
N PRO A 132 4.07 13.62 -8.71
CA PRO A 132 4.31 15.05 -8.63
C PRO A 132 5.73 15.31 -8.13
N ASN A 133 6.36 16.35 -8.64
CA ASN A 133 7.70 16.75 -8.23
C ASN A 133 7.66 18.17 -7.64
N ARG A 134 8.67 18.51 -6.82
CA ARG A 134 8.80 19.83 -6.17
C ARG A 134 8.81 21.02 -7.14
N ASP A 135 9.12 20.81 -8.41
CA ASP A 135 9.06 21.83 -9.46
C ASP A 135 7.66 22.04 -10.05
N GLY A 136 6.64 21.37 -9.48
CA GLY A 136 5.24 21.44 -9.93
C GLY A 136 4.90 20.55 -11.10
N GLY A 137 5.89 19.85 -11.69
CA GLY A 137 5.68 18.92 -12.80
C GLY A 137 5.30 17.51 -12.35
N ILE A 138 4.76 16.71 -13.26
CA ILE A 138 4.56 15.27 -13.08
C ILE A 138 5.65 14.55 -13.85
N LYS A 139 6.45 13.72 -13.18
CA LYS A 139 7.59 13.01 -13.72
C LYS A 139 7.50 11.51 -13.44
N PRO A 140 8.29 10.65 -14.11
CA PRO A 140 8.39 9.24 -13.74
C PRO A 140 8.74 9.10 -12.25
N ALA A 141 8.06 8.19 -11.56
CA ALA A 141 8.20 7.99 -10.11
C ALA A 141 9.43 7.14 -9.79
N TYR A 142 10.63 7.67 -10.01
CA TYR A 142 11.90 6.94 -9.84
C TYR A 142 12.10 6.44 -8.41
N ALA A 143 11.71 7.24 -7.41
CA ALA A 143 11.76 6.82 -6.00
C ALA A 143 10.88 5.60 -5.75
N ARG A 144 9.69 5.57 -6.35
CA ARG A 144 8.78 4.42 -6.28
C ARG A 144 9.36 3.20 -7.00
N TYR A 145 9.95 3.38 -8.17
CA TYR A 145 10.56 2.26 -8.90
C TYR A 145 11.71 1.65 -8.11
N ALA A 146 12.59 2.46 -7.58
CA ALA A 146 13.70 2.02 -6.74
C ALA A 146 13.21 1.39 -5.43
N ALA A 147 12.16 1.94 -4.82
CA ALA A 147 11.57 1.41 -3.59
C ALA A 147 10.91 0.04 -3.80
N ILE A 148 10.07 -0.11 -4.83
CA ILE A 148 9.41 -1.39 -5.12
C ILE A 148 10.46 -2.44 -5.53
N GLY A 149 11.38 -2.10 -6.43
CA GLY A 149 12.43 -3.02 -6.84
C GLY A 149 13.35 -3.40 -5.69
N GLY A 150 13.92 -2.39 -5.03
CA GLY A 150 14.90 -2.56 -3.94
C GLY A 150 14.32 -3.30 -2.73
N SER A 151 13.11 -2.94 -2.28
CA SER A 151 12.47 -3.63 -1.15
C SER A 151 12.21 -5.12 -1.44
N ASN A 152 11.86 -5.47 -2.68
CA ASN A 152 11.67 -6.87 -3.07
C ASN A 152 12.98 -7.65 -3.13
N VAL A 153 14.08 -7.03 -3.57
CA VAL A 153 15.42 -7.62 -3.49
C VAL A 153 15.84 -7.79 -2.04
N ILE A 154 15.73 -6.75 -1.22
CA ILE A 154 16.05 -6.81 0.21
C ILE A 154 15.21 -7.88 0.92
N SER A 155 13.94 -8.04 0.53
CA SER A 155 13.05 -9.02 1.16
C SER A 155 13.53 -10.48 1.03
N ASN A 156 14.42 -10.79 0.09
CA ASN A 156 15.00 -12.12 -0.05
C ASN A 156 15.86 -12.52 1.17
N THR A 157 16.36 -11.55 1.94
CA THR A 157 17.17 -11.82 3.15
C THR A 157 16.38 -12.45 4.30
N TRP A 158 15.06 -12.34 4.30
CA TRP A 158 14.19 -12.91 5.35
C TRP A 158 13.12 -13.89 4.82
N ARG A 159 13.15 -14.17 3.52
CA ARG A 159 12.26 -15.17 2.89
C ARG A 159 12.94 -16.53 2.82
N PRO A 160 12.16 -17.65 2.76
CA PRO A 160 12.74 -18.93 2.49
C PRO A 160 13.35 -18.98 1.07
N ASP A 161 14.36 -19.83 0.90
CA ASP A 161 15.09 -19.95 -0.38
C ASP A 161 14.17 -20.25 -1.55
N SER A 162 13.10 -21.04 -1.31
CA SER A 162 12.09 -21.36 -2.32
C SER A 162 11.35 -20.14 -2.86
N ASP A 163 11.25 -19.04 -2.09
CA ASP A 163 10.58 -17.77 -2.45
C ASP A 163 11.58 -16.65 -2.75
N ALA A 164 12.87 -16.83 -2.46
CA ALA A 164 13.94 -15.85 -2.64
C ALA A 164 14.61 -15.94 -4.03
N THR A 165 13.94 -16.52 -5.01
CA THR A 165 14.45 -16.66 -6.39
C THR A 165 14.26 -15.39 -7.20
N VAL A 166 15.00 -15.26 -8.31
CA VAL A 166 14.88 -14.12 -9.24
C VAL A 166 13.45 -14.02 -9.80
N ASP A 167 12.88 -15.15 -10.25
CA ASP A 167 11.54 -15.17 -10.83
C ASP A 167 10.47 -14.70 -9.84
N HIS A 168 10.53 -15.19 -8.59
CA HIS A 168 9.62 -14.73 -7.54
C HIS A 168 9.86 -13.27 -7.18
N THR A 169 11.11 -12.79 -7.24
CA THR A 169 11.42 -11.37 -7.01
C THR A 169 10.81 -10.49 -8.09
N VAL A 170 10.96 -10.85 -9.37
CA VAL A 170 10.35 -10.13 -10.51
C VAL A 170 8.83 -10.14 -10.41
N LEU A 171 8.23 -11.29 -10.10
CA LEU A 171 6.79 -11.41 -9.87
C LEU A 171 6.32 -10.47 -8.75
N ARG A 172 7.04 -10.43 -7.61
CA ARG A 172 6.71 -9.53 -6.48
C ARG A 172 6.85 -8.06 -6.84
N VAL A 173 7.82 -7.68 -7.67
CA VAL A 173 7.93 -6.32 -8.19
C VAL A 173 6.68 -5.96 -9.02
N GLY A 174 6.24 -6.83 -9.92
CA GLY A 174 4.99 -6.64 -10.67
C GLY A 174 3.77 -6.52 -9.77
N LEU A 175 3.65 -7.41 -8.77
CA LEU A 175 2.59 -7.36 -7.76
C LEU A 175 2.68 -6.10 -6.87
N GLY A 176 3.87 -5.53 -6.67
CA GLY A 176 4.07 -4.26 -5.98
C GLY A 176 3.43 -3.09 -6.74
N PHE A 177 3.63 -3.01 -8.06
CA PHE A 177 2.96 -2.01 -8.91
C PHE A 177 1.45 -2.23 -8.97
N LEU A 178 0.99 -3.48 -9.06
CA LEU A 178 -0.43 -3.81 -9.00
C LEU A 178 -1.05 -3.38 -7.66
N GLY A 179 -0.35 -3.62 -6.55
CA GLY A 179 -0.76 -3.17 -5.22
C GLY A 179 -0.85 -1.64 -5.13
N ARG A 180 0.11 -0.91 -5.72
CA ARG A 180 0.05 0.56 -5.80
C ARG A 180 -1.15 1.02 -6.63
N MET A 181 -1.41 0.41 -7.77
CA MET A 181 -2.56 0.72 -8.61
C MET A 181 -3.88 0.46 -7.88
N THR A 182 -4.00 -0.66 -7.17
CA THR A 182 -5.18 -0.99 -6.34
C THR A 182 -5.38 0.04 -5.22
N SER A 183 -4.31 0.45 -4.54
CA SER A 183 -4.38 1.51 -3.53
C SER A 183 -4.82 2.85 -4.12
N ASN A 184 -4.26 3.24 -5.26
CA ASN A 184 -4.64 4.47 -5.95
C ASN A 184 -6.12 4.42 -6.38
N THR A 185 -6.60 3.27 -6.89
CA THR A 185 -8.01 3.06 -7.25
C THR A 185 -8.91 3.22 -6.01
N PHE A 186 -8.51 2.63 -4.89
CA PHE A 186 -9.25 2.78 -3.64
C PHE A 186 -9.32 4.25 -3.22
N PHE A 187 -8.20 4.95 -3.18
CA PHE A 187 -8.19 6.37 -2.78
C PHE A 187 -8.91 7.28 -3.78
N GLU A 188 -8.94 6.91 -5.07
CA GLU A 188 -9.68 7.66 -6.09
C GLU A 188 -11.19 7.55 -5.89
N PHE A 189 -11.73 6.36 -5.64
CA PHE A 189 -13.18 6.11 -5.69
C PHE A 189 -13.85 5.94 -4.33
N TRP A 190 -13.10 5.59 -3.28
CA TRP A 190 -13.66 5.35 -1.95
C TRP A 190 -14.47 6.52 -1.37
N PRO A 191 -14.04 7.79 -1.48
CA PRO A 191 -14.85 8.90 -0.99
C PRO A 191 -16.23 8.96 -1.66
N ASP A 192 -16.33 8.73 -2.97
CA ASP A 192 -17.60 8.77 -3.69
C ASP A 192 -18.52 7.61 -3.25
N VAL A 193 -17.95 6.43 -3.00
CA VAL A 193 -18.68 5.29 -2.44
C VAL A 193 -19.18 5.61 -1.04
N LYS A 194 -18.31 6.18 -0.20
CA LYS A 194 -18.65 6.56 1.16
C LYS A 194 -19.81 7.56 1.17
N ASP A 195 -19.72 8.62 0.37
CA ASP A 195 -20.73 9.67 0.31
C ASP A 195 -22.09 9.14 -0.19
N ARG A 196 -22.07 8.13 -1.08
CA ARG A 196 -23.30 7.54 -1.64
C ARG A 196 -24.01 6.56 -0.69
N PHE A 197 -23.27 5.83 0.16
CA PHE A 197 -23.84 4.72 0.94
C PHE A 197 -23.91 5.00 2.45
N PHE A 198 -23.24 6.03 2.94
CA PHE A 198 -23.12 6.30 4.38
C PHE A 198 -23.58 7.71 4.79
N HIS A 199 -24.31 8.40 3.89
CA HIS A 199 -25.01 9.67 4.17
C HIS A 199 -26.51 9.52 3.97
#